data_35a9bca9e926059ca650a3e230a86334
#
_entry.id   35a9bca9e926059ca650a3e230a86334
#
_cell.length_a   1.000
_cell.length_b   1.000
_cell.length_c   1.000
_cell.angle_alpha   90.00
_cell.angle_beta   90.00
_cell.angle_gamma   90.00
#
_symmetry.space_group_name_H-M   'P 1'
#
loop_
_entity.id
_entity.type
_entity.pdbx_description
1 polymer ?
#
loop_
_entity_poly.entity_id
_entity_poly.type
_entity_poly.pdbx_seq_one_letter_code
_entity_poly.pdbx_strand_id
1 'polypeptide(L)' 'HIQDTRERILEALKDNNGYLPLGDKSLPEEIYAELGISKKTYKKTIGGLYKEGLIDLEEEGIRLRDLKF' A
#
# COMPACT_ATOMS: atom_id res chain seq x y z
N HIS A 1 -2.20 17.60 11.65
CA HIS A 1 -1.04 16.95 11.10
C HIS A 1 -1.47 15.96 10.01
N ILE A 2 -1.08 16.23 8.79
CA ILE A 2 -1.57 15.47 7.67
C ILE A 2 -0.54 14.42 7.27
N GLN A 3 -0.98 13.17 7.26
CA GLN A 3 -0.14 12.10 6.77
C GLN A 3 -0.23 12.01 5.26
N ASP A 4 0.91 11.86 4.64
CA ASP A 4 1.00 11.60 3.22
C ASP A 4 0.42 10.21 2.92
N THR A 5 -0.13 10.04 1.73
CA THR A 5 -0.68 8.76 1.30
C THR A 5 0.36 7.65 1.38
N ARG A 6 1.60 7.97 1.01
CA ARG A 6 2.70 7.01 1.10
C ARG A 6 2.89 6.51 2.52
N GLU A 7 2.87 7.44 3.47
CA GLU A 7 3.05 7.07 4.87
C GLU A 7 1.91 6.22 5.38
N ARG A 8 0.69 6.53 4.96
CA ARG A 8 -0.47 5.72 5.35
C ARG A 8 -0.33 4.27 4.90
N ILE A 9 0.10 4.10 3.66
CA ILE A 9 0.27 2.75 3.10
C ILE A 9 1.40 2.02 3.81
N LEU A 10 2.52 2.70 4.03
CA LEU A 10 3.65 2.08 4.70
C LEU A 10 3.32 1.70 6.13
N GLU A 11 2.58 2.54 6.83
CA GLU A 11 2.16 2.23 8.19
C GLU A 11 1.21 1.04 8.22
N ALA A 12 0.29 0.99 7.27
CA ALA A 12 -0.63 -0.14 7.20
C ALA A 12 0.12 -1.44 6.95
N LEU A 13 1.17 -1.38 6.12
CA LEU A 13 1.99 -2.55 5.88
C LEU A 13 2.70 -2.99 7.14
N LYS A 14 3.29 -2.04 7.87
CA LYS A 14 3.99 -2.37 9.11
C LYS A 14 3.05 -2.95 10.15
N ASP A 15 1.84 -2.41 10.23
CA ASP A 15 0.87 -2.86 11.21
C ASP A 15 0.34 -4.25 10.87
N ASN A 16 0.48 -4.67 9.62
CA ASN A 16 -0.02 -5.96 9.17
C ASN A 16 1.10 -6.91 8.76
N ASN A 17 2.20 -6.86 9.48
CA ASN A 17 3.35 -7.75 9.29
C ASN A 17 3.96 -7.66 7.90
N GLY A 18 3.89 -6.48 7.30
CA GLY A 18 4.53 -6.24 6.01
C GLY A 18 3.73 -6.67 4.81
N TYR A 19 2.47 -7.04 5.00
CA TYR A 19 1.61 -7.42 3.88
C TYR A 19 0.27 -6.70 3.98
N LEU A 20 -0.22 -6.22 2.86
CA LEU A 20 -1.51 -5.54 2.82
C LEU A 20 -2.35 -6.18 1.72
N PRO A 21 -3.47 -6.83 2.07
CA PRO A 21 -4.27 -7.56 1.08
C PRO A 21 -5.20 -6.64 0.28
N LEU A 22 -4.64 -5.58 -0.26
CA LEU A 22 -5.36 -4.64 -1.11
C LEU A 22 -4.62 -4.58 -2.44
N GLY A 23 -5.08 -5.39 -3.37
CA GLY A 23 -4.45 -5.51 -4.68
C GLY A 23 -5.28 -4.90 -5.78
N ASP A 24 -4.92 -5.26 -7.00
CA ASP A 24 -5.58 -4.74 -8.17
C ASP A 24 -7.05 -5.15 -8.25
N LYS A 25 -7.37 -6.30 -7.67
CA LYS A 25 -8.73 -6.82 -7.67
C LYS A 25 -9.58 -6.36 -6.50
N SER A 26 -8.99 -5.63 -5.56
CA SER A 26 -9.74 -5.14 -4.41
C SER A 26 -10.77 -4.11 -4.83
N LEU A 27 -11.88 -4.09 -4.13
CA LEU A 27 -12.93 -3.10 -4.41
C LEU A 27 -12.51 -1.73 -3.88
N PRO A 28 -12.92 -0.66 -4.57
CA PRO A 28 -12.60 0.69 -4.09
C PRO A 28 -13.08 0.93 -2.66
N GLU A 29 -14.21 0.33 -2.31
CA GLU A 29 -14.76 0.48 -0.95
C GLU A 29 -13.85 -0.13 0.10
N GLU A 30 -13.23 -1.24 -0.23
CA GLU A 30 -12.31 -1.91 0.68
C GLU A 30 -11.08 -1.04 0.93
N ILE A 31 -10.55 -0.44 -0.13
CA ILE A 31 -9.38 0.41 -0.01
C ILE A 31 -9.71 1.65 0.79
N TYR A 32 -10.86 2.25 0.53
CA TYR A 32 -11.28 3.43 1.25
C TYR A 32 -11.51 3.13 2.73
N ALA A 33 -12.13 1.98 3.03
CA ALA A 33 -12.39 1.60 4.41
C ALA A 33 -11.10 1.41 5.20
N GLU A 34 -10.07 0.85 4.57
CA GLU A 34 -8.81 0.58 5.25
C GLU A 34 -7.92 1.82 5.32
N LEU A 35 -7.86 2.60 4.26
CA LEU A 35 -6.85 3.65 4.14
C LEU A 35 -7.43 5.04 4.00
N GLY A 36 -8.73 5.16 3.74
CA GLY A 36 -9.35 6.47 3.57
C GLY A 36 -8.98 7.15 2.27
N ILE A 37 -8.52 6.39 1.28
CA ILE A 37 -8.14 6.94 -0.03
C ILE A 37 -8.83 6.16 -1.13
N SER A 38 -8.90 6.77 -2.32
CA SER A 38 -9.52 6.12 -3.46
C SER A 38 -8.62 5.05 -4.04
N LYS A 39 -9.21 4.10 -4.76
CA LYS A 39 -8.43 3.06 -5.41
C LYS A 39 -7.45 3.65 -6.42
N LYS A 40 -7.87 4.69 -7.13
CA LYS A 40 -7.01 5.35 -8.10
C LYS A 40 -5.76 5.91 -7.44
N THR A 41 -5.95 6.62 -6.32
CA THR A 41 -4.83 7.17 -5.57
C THR A 41 -3.94 6.05 -5.01
N TYR A 42 -4.57 4.99 -4.52
CA TYR A 42 -3.85 3.85 -4.00
C TYR A 42 -2.94 3.23 -5.06
N LYS A 43 -3.49 2.94 -6.23
CA LYS A 43 -2.70 2.32 -7.30
C LYS A 43 -1.55 3.22 -7.75
N LYS A 44 -1.80 4.50 -7.85
CA LYS A 44 -0.75 5.43 -8.24
C LYS A 44 0.37 5.46 -7.22
N THR A 45 0.00 5.50 -5.95
CA THR A 45 0.98 5.59 -4.87
C THR A 45 1.80 4.31 -4.74
N ILE A 46 1.15 3.14 -4.82
CA ILE A 46 1.91 1.89 -4.72
C ILE A 46 2.82 1.69 -5.92
N GLY A 47 2.44 2.22 -7.09
CA GLY A 47 3.32 2.19 -8.23
C GLY A 47 4.61 2.95 -7.98
N GLY A 48 4.50 4.11 -7.33
CA GLY A 48 5.67 4.89 -6.94
C GLY A 48 6.52 4.18 -5.92
N LEU A 49 5.88 3.59 -4.90
CA LEU A 49 6.61 2.86 -3.87
C LEU A 49 7.34 1.65 -4.46
N TYR A 50 6.71 1.00 -5.42
CA TYR A 50 7.33 -0.13 -6.09
C TYR A 50 8.58 0.30 -6.86
N LYS A 51 8.48 1.44 -7.56
CA LYS A 51 9.63 1.96 -8.30
C LYS A 51 10.78 2.33 -7.37
N GLU A 52 10.46 2.76 -6.16
CA GLU A 52 11.48 3.09 -5.16
C GLU A 52 12.08 1.85 -4.50
N GLY A 53 11.52 0.68 -4.78
CA GLY A 53 12.02 -0.55 -4.20
C GLY A 53 11.59 -0.79 -2.78
N LEU A 54 10.55 -0.10 -2.32
CA LEU A 54 10.08 -0.23 -0.95
C LEU A 54 9.06 -1.35 -0.78
N ILE A 55 8.35 -1.71 -1.83
CA ILE A 55 7.34 -2.76 -1.78
C ILE A 55 7.43 -3.62 -3.02
N ASP A 56 6.81 -4.80 -2.93
CA ASP A 56 6.58 -5.67 -4.07
C ASP A 56 5.09 -5.68 -4.35
N LEU A 57 4.74 -5.75 -5.63
CA LEU A 57 3.35 -5.84 -6.05
C LEU A 57 2.99 -7.30 -6.25
N GLU A 58 1.93 -7.74 -5.57
CA GLU A 58 1.43 -9.10 -5.70
C GLU A 58 0.02 -9.08 -6.24
N GLU A 59 -0.44 -10.22 -6.73
CA GLU A 59 -1.75 -10.30 -7.36
C GLU A 59 -2.87 -9.90 -6.41
N GLU A 60 -2.78 -10.30 -5.17
CA GLU A 60 -3.83 -10.05 -4.18
C GLU A 60 -3.49 -8.95 -3.20
N GLY A 61 -2.34 -8.32 -3.33
CA GLY A 61 -1.98 -7.27 -2.40
C GLY A 61 -0.59 -6.72 -2.67
N ILE A 62 -0.04 -6.09 -1.65
CA ILE A 62 1.32 -5.57 -1.72
C ILE A 62 2.09 -6.05 -0.50
N ARG A 63 3.40 -6.14 -0.64
CA ARG A 63 4.26 -6.63 0.43
C ARG A 63 5.41 -5.68 0.63
N LEU A 64 5.66 -5.35 1.88
CA LEU A 64 6.76 -4.48 2.24
C LEU A 64 8.08 -5.21 2.01
N ARG A 65 8.98 -4.59 1.27
CA ARG A 65 10.29 -5.15 1.08
C ARG A 65 11.11 -5.03 2.35
N ASP A 66 11.77 -6.11 2.69
CA ASP A 66 12.64 -6.12 3.85
C ASP A 66 14.00 -5.60 3.42
N LEU A 67 14.24 -4.33 3.71
CA LEU A 67 15.51 -3.70 3.35
C LEU A 67 16.49 -3.91 4.49
N LYS A 68 17.42 -4.77 4.25
CA LYS A 68 18.46 -5.06 5.25
C LYS A 68 19.74 -4.34 4.89
N PHE A 69 20.29 -3.71 5.87
CA PHE A 69 21.50 -2.92 5.70
C PHE A 69 22.59 -3.38 6.62
#